data_e619a67c7be3d91eb15804b8e0660963
#
_entry.id   e619a67c7be3d91eb15804b8e0660963
#
_cell.length_a   1.000
_cell.length_b   1.000
_cell.length_c   1.000
_cell.angle_alpha   90.00
_cell.angle_beta   90.00
_cell.angle_gamma   90.00
#
_symmetry.space_group_name_H-M   'P 1'
#
loop_
_entity.id
_entity.type
_entity.pdbx_description
1 polymer ?
#
loop_
_entity_poly.entity_id
_entity_poly.type
_entity_poly.pdbx_seq_one_letter_code
_entity_poly.pdbx_strand_id
1 'polypeptide(L)'
;MHYNVAGLLKESSGYKSMETVDEIFFVEEMNRQADAFGKLVFIRTDKGIWVSAEIVVLIELDCGACLNKFEFQSQINLEEEFIPYIDMRNNSIIHVQKEEGNFRIDSDNLIDLEEAMSQYTFMKIPFSPRCTVQCKGLCVKCGVDLNTNNCDCNTKQIDSRWAPLESLLDSIKE
;
A
#
# COMPACT_ATOMS: atom_id res chain seq x y z
N MET A 1 -8.94 -7.95 -9.55
CA MET A 1 -9.37 -6.65 -10.16
C MET A 1 -9.04 -6.66 -11.64
N HIS A 2 -9.97 -7.17 -12.51
CA HIS A 2 -9.69 -7.43 -13.93
C HIS A 2 -10.51 -6.53 -14.84
N TYR A 3 -9.85 -5.82 -15.74
CA TYR A 3 -10.48 -4.87 -16.68
C TYR A 3 -10.21 -5.28 -18.12
N ASN A 4 -11.27 -5.47 -18.90
CA ASN A 4 -11.14 -5.84 -20.32
C ASN A 4 -10.88 -4.59 -21.16
N VAL A 5 -9.71 -4.55 -21.77
CA VAL A 5 -9.23 -3.41 -22.56
C VAL A 5 -9.13 -3.69 -24.05
N ALA A 6 -9.71 -4.82 -24.53
CA ALA A 6 -9.67 -5.20 -25.95
C ALA A 6 -10.23 -4.11 -26.89
N GLY A 7 -11.27 -3.40 -26.45
CA GLY A 7 -11.84 -2.26 -27.18
C GLY A 7 -10.88 -1.10 -27.23
N LEU A 8 -10.31 -0.74 -26.07
CA LEU A 8 -9.38 0.39 -25.93
C LEU A 8 -8.08 0.19 -26.71
N LEU A 9 -7.57 -1.04 -26.81
CA LEU A 9 -6.37 -1.36 -27.61
C LEU A 9 -6.55 -1.10 -29.12
N LYS A 10 -7.79 -1.06 -29.62
CA LYS A 10 -8.12 -0.80 -31.03
C LYS A 10 -8.26 0.70 -31.32
N GLU A 11 -8.40 1.51 -30.28
CA GLU A 11 -8.57 2.97 -30.42
C GLU A 11 -7.23 3.66 -30.75
N SER A 12 -7.31 4.91 -31.17
CA SER A 12 -6.14 5.74 -31.42
C SER A 12 -5.45 6.14 -30.12
N SER A 13 -4.14 6.37 -30.18
CA SER A 13 -3.36 6.89 -29.07
C SER A 13 -3.96 8.19 -28.52
N GLY A 14 -4.06 8.29 -27.20
CA GLY A 14 -4.70 9.39 -26.48
C GLY A 14 -6.18 9.18 -26.16
N TYR A 15 -6.82 8.12 -26.68
CA TYR A 15 -8.20 7.81 -26.29
C TYR A 15 -8.28 7.45 -24.79
N LYS A 16 -9.34 7.91 -24.11
CA LYS A 16 -9.52 7.73 -22.66
C LYS A 16 -10.82 7.00 -22.37
N SER A 17 -10.77 6.06 -21.44
CA SER A 17 -11.92 5.44 -20.79
C SER A 17 -11.85 5.67 -19.29
N MET A 18 -13.00 5.83 -18.63
CA MET A 18 -13.08 6.02 -17.19
C MET A 18 -13.93 4.92 -16.58
N GLU A 19 -13.45 4.37 -15.48
CA GLU A 19 -14.12 3.35 -14.70
C GLU A 19 -14.11 3.73 -13.22
N THR A 20 -14.96 3.09 -12.44
CA THR A 20 -14.98 3.24 -10.97
C THR A 20 -14.58 1.94 -10.32
N VAL A 21 -13.82 2.04 -9.25
CA VAL A 21 -13.46 0.90 -8.40
C VAL A 21 -14.34 0.91 -7.16
N ASP A 22 -14.91 -0.22 -6.84
CA ASP A 22 -15.60 -0.53 -5.59
C ASP A 22 -15.47 -2.05 -5.38
N GLU A 23 -14.26 -2.48 -5.01
CA GLU A 23 -13.90 -3.88 -4.97
C GLU A 23 -13.02 -4.18 -3.75
N ILE A 24 -13.05 -5.45 -3.34
CA ILE A 24 -12.12 -6.00 -2.34
C ILE A 24 -10.98 -6.67 -3.08
N PHE A 25 -9.75 -6.41 -2.65
CA PHE A 25 -8.56 -7.03 -3.19
C PHE A 25 -7.67 -7.59 -2.09
N PHE A 26 -6.70 -8.41 -2.46
CA PHE A 26 -5.79 -9.05 -1.53
C PHE A 26 -4.42 -8.39 -1.57
N VAL A 27 -3.92 -7.96 -0.41
CA VAL A 27 -2.57 -7.41 -0.24
C VAL A 27 -1.64 -8.56 0.11
N GLU A 28 -0.92 -9.08 -0.90
CA GLU A 28 -0.12 -10.31 -0.80
C GLU A 28 0.96 -10.21 0.28
N GLU A 29 1.69 -9.10 0.34
CA GLU A 29 2.79 -8.88 1.27
C GLU A 29 2.35 -8.91 2.74
N MET A 30 1.07 -8.68 2.99
CA MET A 30 0.49 -8.67 4.33
C MET A 30 -0.43 -9.85 4.63
N ASN A 31 -0.79 -10.62 3.61
CA ASN A 31 -1.79 -11.69 3.70
C ASN A 31 -3.12 -11.17 4.26
N ARG A 32 -3.60 -10.01 3.77
CA ARG A 32 -4.83 -9.34 4.24
C ARG A 32 -5.67 -8.84 3.07
N GLN A 33 -6.96 -8.76 3.30
CA GLN A 33 -7.91 -8.10 2.39
C GLN A 33 -7.99 -6.61 2.68
N ALA A 34 -8.23 -5.83 1.63
CA ALA A 34 -8.46 -4.41 1.70
C ALA A 34 -9.61 -4.01 0.78
N ASP A 35 -10.38 -3.00 1.16
CA ASP A 35 -11.42 -2.40 0.34
C ASP A 35 -10.81 -1.26 -0.48
N ALA A 36 -11.17 -1.17 -1.77
CA ALA A 36 -10.70 -0.14 -2.68
C ALA A 36 -11.87 0.63 -3.29
N PHE A 37 -11.85 1.96 -3.17
CA PHE A 37 -12.87 2.84 -3.72
C PHE A 37 -12.23 3.98 -4.49
N GLY A 38 -12.66 4.22 -5.72
CA GLY A 38 -12.07 5.32 -6.46
C GLY A 38 -12.41 5.37 -7.94
N LYS A 39 -11.55 6.06 -8.67
CA LYS A 39 -11.69 6.25 -10.12
C LYS A 39 -10.45 5.76 -10.82
N LEU A 40 -10.69 5.12 -11.96
CA LEU A 40 -9.67 4.68 -12.91
C LEU A 40 -9.82 5.46 -14.21
N VAL A 41 -8.72 5.83 -14.79
CA VAL A 41 -8.63 6.38 -16.14
C VAL A 41 -7.65 5.52 -16.93
N PHE A 42 -8.13 4.88 -17.97
CA PHE A 42 -7.32 4.14 -18.93
C PHE A 42 -7.05 5.05 -20.14
N ILE A 43 -5.80 5.20 -20.50
CA ILE A 43 -5.37 6.02 -21.64
C ILE A 43 -4.61 5.16 -22.62
N ARG A 44 -5.07 5.10 -23.89
CA ARG A 44 -4.35 4.40 -24.94
C ARG A 44 -3.04 5.12 -25.25
N THR A 45 -1.91 4.44 -25.09
CA THR A 45 -0.58 4.92 -25.50
C THR A 45 -0.15 4.27 -26.81
N ASP A 46 1.01 4.63 -27.33
CA ASP A 46 1.54 3.96 -28.54
C ASP A 46 1.96 2.51 -28.30
N LYS A 47 2.38 2.18 -27.07
CA LYS A 47 2.89 0.86 -26.68
C LYS A 47 1.84 -0.01 -25.98
N GLY A 48 0.97 0.60 -25.19
CA GLY A 48 0.04 -0.14 -24.34
C GLY A 48 -1.10 0.73 -23.81
N ILE A 49 -1.38 0.61 -22.54
CA ILE A 49 -2.39 1.38 -21.84
C ILE A 49 -1.78 1.96 -20.57
N TRP A 50 -1.81 3.27 -20.46
CA TRP A 50 -1.51 3.97 -19.22
C TRP A 50 -2.74 3.94 -18.32
N VAL A 51 -2.55 3.49 -17.08
CA VAL A 51 -3.58 3.49 -16.04
C VAL A 51 -3.24 4.56 -15.03
N SER A 52 -4.15 5.51 -14.84
CA SER A 52 -4.09 6.49 -13.78
C SER A 52 -5.26 6.27 -12.83
N ALA A 53 -5.00 6.12 -11.54
CA ALA A 53 -6.03 5.83 -10.56
C ALA A 53 -5.85 6.66 -9.29
N GLU A 54 -6.98 7.21 -8.81
CA GLU A 54 -7.09 7.84 -7.50
C GLU A 54 -8.01 6.96 -6.64
N ILE A 55 -7.43 6.20 -5.73
CA ILE A 55 -8.12 5.16 -4.96
C ILE A 55 -7.91 5.40 -3.47
N VAL A 56 -9.00 5.33 -2.72
CA VAL A 56 -8.98 5.23 -1.26
C VAL A 56 -8.99 3.75 -0.90
N VAL A 57 -8.05 3.34 -0.09
CA VAL A 57 -7.93 1.97 0.42
C VAL A 57 -8.17 1.95 1.92
N LEU A 58 -9.01 1.01 2.36
CA LEU A 58 -9.26 0.70 3.77
C LEU A 58 -8.72 -0.69 4.07
N ILE A 59 -7.84 -0.81 5.04
CA ILE A 59 -7.25 -2.08 5.45
C ILE A 59 -7.17 -2.18 6.97
N GLU A 60 -7.52 -3.35 7.52
CA GLU A 60 -7.36 -3.61 8.96
C GLU A 60 -5.90 -3.89 9.29
N LEU A 61 -5.33 -3.12 10.23
CA LEU A 61 -3.97 -3.28 10.73
C LEU A 61 -3.95 -3.51 12.24
N ASP A 62 -2.85 -4.12 12.72
CA ASP A 62 -2.58 -4.19 14.15
C ASP A 62 -1.72 -2.99 14.57
N CYS A 63 -2.11 -2.32 15.64
CA CYS A 63 -1.35 -1.21 16.18
C CYS A 63 0.01 -1.69 16.72
N GLY A 64 1.13 -1.13 16.24
CA GLY A 64 2.47 -1.49 16.70
C GLY A 64 2.76 -1.15 18.17
N ALA A 65 1.85 -0.44 18.86
CA ALA A 65 2.02 -0.05 20.27
C ALA A 65 1.09 -0.80 21.23
N CYS A 66 -0.21 -0.93 20.92
CA CYS A 66 -1.19 -1.58 21.80
C CYS A 66 -1.71 -2.91 21.27
N LEU A 67 -1.29 -3.32 20.07
CA LEU A 67 -1.68 -4.55 19.38
C LEU A 67 -3.19 -4.67 19.06
N ASN A 68 -3.97 -3.62 19.31
CA ASN A 68 -5.38 -3.59 18.93
C ASN A 68 -5.49 -3.42 17.43
N LYS A 69 -6.49 -4.05 16.84
CA LYS A 69 -6.85 -3.90 15.45
C LYS A 69 -7.49 -2.54 15.22
N PHE A 70 -7.18 -1.92 14.09
CA PHE A 70 -7.79 -0.66 13.68
C PHE A 70 -7.83 -0.58 12.15
N GLU A 71 -8.77 0.17 11.64
CA GLU A 71 -8.87 0.45 10.21
C GLU A 71 -7.89 1.57 9.82
N PHE A 72 -7.05 1.27 8.87
CA PHE A 72 -6.12 2.22 8.28
C PHE A 72 -6.62 2.65 6.91
N GLN A 73 -6.81 3.95 6.75
CA GLN A 73 -7.20 4.55 5.48
C GLN A 73 -5.99 5.18 4.80
N SER A 74 -5.83 4.91 3.51
CA SER A 74 -4.76 5.48 2.70
C SER A 74 -5.30 5.91 1.34
N GLN A 75 -4.72 6.97 0.78
CA GLN A 75 -4.97 7.39 -0.59
C GLN A 75 -3.82 6.94 -1.47
N ILE A 76 -4.15 6.21 -2.52
CA ILE A 76 -3.22 5.69 -3.51
C ILE A 76 -3.43 6.44 -4.82
N ASN A 77 -2.35 6.95 -5.37
CA ASN A 77 -2.29 7.46 -6.73
C ASN A 77 -1.43 6.48 -7.52
N LEU A 78 -2.08 5.66 -8.35
CA LEU A 78 -1.41 4.69 -9.21
C LEU A 78 -1.25 5.30 -10.58
N GLU A 79 -0.05 5.23 -11.14
CA GLU A 79 0.27 5.69 -12.49
C GLU A 79 1.24 4.70 -13.12
N GLU A 80 0.70 3.74 -13.89
CA GLU A 80 1.47 2.65 -14.48
C GLU A 80 1.10 2.41 -15.94
N GLU A 81 2.07 2.00 -16.77
CA GLU A 81 1.85 1.58 -18.14
C GLU A 81 1.78 0.06 -18.24
N PHE A 82 0.66 -0.45 -18.75
CA PHE A 82 0.44 -1.86 -19.02
C PHE A 82 0.71 -2.17 -20.49
N ILE A 83 1.63 -3.09 -20.74
CA ILE A 83 2.08 -3.43 -22.10
C ILE A 83 1.53 -4.81 -22.49
N PRO A 84 0.87 -4.96 -23.65
CA PRO A 84 0.38 -6.25 -24.11
C PRO A 84 1.53 -7.20 -24.47
N TYR A 85 1.30 -8.51 -24.30
CA TYR A 85 2.26 -9.53 -24.74
C TYR A 85 2.40 -9.59 -26.26
N ILE A 86 1.34 -9.26 -27.00
CA ILE A 86 1.28 -9.35 -28.46
C ILE A 86 0.89 -8.00 -29.01
N ASP A 87 1.65 -7.50 -29.97
CA ASP A 87 1.29 -6.33 -30.76
C ASP A 87 0.09 -6.67 -31.67
N MET A 88 -1.04 -6.02 -31.42
CA MET A 88 -2.30 -6.24 -32.18
C MET A 88 -2.20 -5.85 -33.67
N ARG A 89 -1.17 -5.08 -34.06
CA ARG A 89 -1.02 -4.60 -35.46
C ARG A 89 -0.33 -5.64 -36.35
N ASN A 90 0.65 -6.33 -35.81
CA ASN A 90 1.51 -7.25 -36.58
C ASN A 90 1.58 -8.67 -35.99
N ASN A 91 0.84 -8.91 -34.93
CA ASN A 91 0.77 -10.18 -34.19
C ASN A 91 2.14 -10.70 -33.72
N SER A 92 3.10 -9.78 -33.50
CA SER A 92 4.42 -10.11 -32.99
C SER A 92 4.46 -10.07 -31.47
N ILE A 93 5.29 -10.93 -30.86
CA ILE A 93 5.50 -10.94 -29.43
C ILE A 93 6.30 -9.69 -29.04
N ILE A 94 5.79 -8.89 -28.13
CA ILE A 94 6.49 -7.74 -27.58
C ILE A 94 7.43 -8.22 -26.48
N HIS A 95 8.71 -8.27 -26.80
CA HIS A 95 9.75 -8.57 -25.82
C HIS A 95 10.04 -7.30 -25.01
N VAL A 96 9.52 -7.24 -23.77
CA VAL A 96 9.94 -6.25 -22.78
C VAL A 96 11.03 -6.89 -21.94
N GLN A 97 12.12 -6.21 -21.73
CA GLN A 97 13.19 -6.70 -20.85
C GLN A 97 12.60 -6.84 -19.42
N LYS A 98 12.87 -7.98 -18.77
CA LYS A 98 12.37 -8.27 -17.41
C LYS A 98 12.77 -7.22 -16.37
N GLU A 99 13.75 -6.41 -16.67
CA GLU A 99 14.30 -5.37 -15.79
C GLU A 99 13.46 -4.09 -15.75
N GLU A 100 12.47 -3.94 -16.65
CA GLU A 100 11.68 -2.71 -16.74
C GLU A 100 10.48 -2.66 -15.79
N GLY A 101 10.21 -3.71 -15.00
CA GLY A 101 9.14 -3.72 -13.98
C GLY A 101 7.72 -3.43 -14.51
N ASN A 102 7.53 -3.56 -15.82
CA ASN A 102 6.26 -3.19 -16.45
C ASN A 102 5.17 -4.22 -16.19
N PHE A 103 4.01 -3.77 -15.80
CA PHE A 103 2.81 -4.58 -15.73
C PHE A 103 2.34 -5.02 -17.13
N ARG A 104 1.66 -6.16 -17.19
CA ARG A 104 1.30 -6.76 -18.48
C ARG A 104 -0.20 -6.87 -18.68
N ILE A 105 -0.61 -6.66 -19.93
CA ILE A 105 -1.94 -7.04 -20.40
C ILE A 105 -1.85 -8.48 -20.87
N ASP A 106 -2.75 -9.34 -20.39
CA ASP A 106 -2.72 -10.76 -20.72
C ASP A 106 -3.17 -11.09 -22.18
N SER A 107 -3.17 -12.37 -22.54
CA SER A 107 -3.58 -12.84 -23.87
C SER A 107 -5.07 -12.60 -24.16
N ASP A 108 -5.90 -12.46 -23.14
CA ASP A 108 -7.34 -12.20 -23.23
C ASP A 108 -7.67 -10.71 -23.21
N ASN A 109 -6.63 -9.87 -23.25
CA ASN A 109 -6.70 -8.40 -23.16
C ASN A 109 -7.28 -7.91 -21.83
N LEU A 110 -6.95 -8.60 -20.74
CA LEU A 110 -7.30 -8.20 -19.39
C LEU A 110 -6.10 -7.50 -18.73
N ILE A 111 -6.36 -6.40 -18.08
CA ILE A 111 -5.45 -5.76 -17.11
C ILE A 111 -5.84 -6.27 -15.74
N ASP A 112 -4.89 -6.88 -15.04
CA ASP A 112 -5.02 -7.16 -13.62
C ASP A 112 -4.33 -6.06 -12.81
N LEU A 113 -5.13 -5.34 -12.04
CA LEU A 113 -4.64 -4.26 -11.16
C LEU A 113 -4.28 -4.74 -9.76
N GLU A 114 -4.58 -6.00 -9.40
CA GLU A 114 -4.44 -6.50 -8.03
C GLU A 114 -2.97 -6.44 -7.56
N GLU A 115 -2.05 -6.88 -8.41
CA GLU A 115 -0.61 -6.82 -8.10
C GLU A 115 -0.13 -5.38 -7.87
N ALA A 116 -0.48 -4.45 -8.78
CA ALA A 116 -0.11 -3.05 -8.64
C ALA A 116 -0.73 -2.43 -7.37
N MET A 117 -2.01 -2.69 -7.12
CA MET A 117 -2.72 -2.20 -5.95
C MET A 117 -2.12 -2.75 -4.65
N SER A 118 -1.73 -4.03 -4.61
CA SER A 118 -1.04 -4.66 -3.47
C SER A 118 0.26 -3.92 -3.16
N GLN A 119 1.13 -3.76 -4.16
CA GLN A 119 2.43 -3.09 -4.00
C GLN A 119 2.28 -1.64 -3.52
N TYR A 120 1.40 -0.85 -4.16
CA TYR A 120 1.17 0.55 -3.78
C TYR A 120 0.56 0.68 -2.38
N THR A 121 -0.35 -0.23 -2.01
CA THR A 121 -0.94 -0.26 -0.66
C THR A 121 0.13 -0.55 0.37
N PHE A 122 0.93 -1.58 0.15
CA PHE A 122 2.02 -1.97 1.05
C PHE A 122 3.02 -0.82 1.28
N MET A 123 3.41 -0.10 0.23
CA MET A 123 4.31 1.05 0.33
C MET A 123 3.75 2.22 1.14
N LYS A 124 2.42 2.35 1.23
CA LYS A 124 1.76 3.42 2.00
C LYS A 124 1.63 3.11 3.49
N ILE A 125 1.76 1.85 3.87
CA ILE A 125 1.65 1.45 5.28
C ILE A 125 2.93 1.83 6.03
N PRO A 126 2.82 2.58 7.15
CA PRO A 126 4.00 2.93 7.93
C PRO A 126 4.60 1.70 8.63
N PHE A 127 5.92 1.68 8.84
CA PHE A 127 6.62 0.59 9.53
C PHE A 127 6.07 0.28 10.93
N SER A 128 5.53 1.26 11.61
CA SER A 128 4.92 1.10 12.94
C SER A 128 3.56 1.79 12.95
N PRO A 129 2.53 1.14 12.39
CA PRO A 129 1.20 1.71 12.34
C PRO A 129 0.64 1.88 13.75
N ARG A 130 -0.07 2.98 13.98
CA ARG A 130 -0.68 3.29 15.27
C ARG A 130 -2.17 3.56 15.10
N CYS A 131 -2.98 3.01 15.99
CA CYS A 131 -4.43 3.25 15.99
C CYS A 131 -4.79 4.72 16.22
N THR A 132 -3.96 5.45 17.01
CA THR A 132 -4.08 6.90 17.22
C THR A 132 -2.68 7.50 17.42
N VAL A 133 -2.56 8.80 17.12
CA VAL A 133 -1.29 9.54 17.33
C VAL A 133 -0.85 9.51 18.81
N GLN A 134 -1.80 9.48 19.73
CA GLN A 134 -1.56 9.49 21.18
C GLN A 134 -1.69 8.10 21.82
N CYS A 135 -1.58 7.02 21.04
CA CYS A 135 -1.64 5.66 21.56
C CYS A 135 -0.55 5.45 22.62
N LYS A 136 -0.95 5.14 23.86
CA LYS A 136 -0.07 4.90 25.00
C LYS A 136 0.60 3.51 24.95
N GLY A 137 0.06 2.60 24.13
CA GLY A 137 0.58 1.26 23.98
C GLY A 137 0.29 0.33 25.16
N LEU A 138 1.03 -0.76 25.20
CA LEU A 138 1.00 -1.73 26.30
C LEU A 138 2.05 -1.38 27.34
N CYS A 139 1.72 -1.68 28.60
CA CYS A 139 2.72 -1.61 29.68
C CYS A 139 3.83 -2.65 29.43
N VAL A 140 5.09 -2.21 29.41
CA VAL A 140 6.26 -3.07 29.16
C VAL A 140 6.50 -4.14 30.22
N LYS A 141 5.88 -4.04 31.41
CA LYS A 141 6.02 -5.00 32.50
C LYS A 141 4.86 -5.99 32.60
N CYS A 142 3.62 -5.51 32.55
CA CYS A 142 2.44 -6.34 32.78
C CYS A 142 1.58 -6.57 31.50
N GLY A 143 1.90 -5.89 30.39
CA GLY A 143 1.18 -6.07 29.12
C GLY A 143 -0.22 -5.46 29.09
N VAL A 144 -0.65 -4.73 30.13
CA VAL A 144 -1.97 -4.08 30.13
C VAL A 144 -2.01 -2.95 29.10
N ASP A 145 -3.13 -2.79 28.40
CA ASP A 145 -3.36 -1.68 27.48
C ASP A 145 -3.56 -0.38 28.25
N LEU A 146 -2.59 0.53 28.10
CA LEU A 146 -2.58 1.83 28.79
C LEU A 146 -3.54 2.86 28.19
N ASN A 147 -4.21 2.53 27.07
CA ASN A 147 -5.26 3.39 26.52
C ASN A 147 -6.58 3.22 27.30
N THR A 148 -6.83 2.02 27.79
CA THR A 148 -8.08 1.65 28.47
C THR A 148 -7.92 1.48 29.97
N ASN A 149 -6.73 1.12 30.44
CA ASN A 149 -6.46 0.83 31.84
C ASN A 149 -5.21 1.55 32.33
N ASN A 150 -5.12 1.74 33.64
CA ASN A 150 -3.90 2.19 34.31
C ASN A 150 -3.22 1.00 35.02
N CYS A 151 -1.92 1.06 35.16
CA CYS A 151 -1.17 0.10 35.98
C CYS A 151 -0.19 0.84 36.92
N ASP A 152 0.10 0.24 38.05
CA ASP A 152 1.04 0.76 39.07
C ASP A 152 2.48 0.24 38.87
N CYS A 153 2.76 -0.33 37.70
CA CYS A 153 4.10 -0.82 37.40
C CYS A 153 5.13 0.32 37.35
N ASN A 154 6.18 0.22 38.15
CA ASN A 154 7.28 1.16 38.05
C ASN A 154 8.11 0.90 36.77
N THR A 155 7.91 1.72 35.76
CA THR A 155 8.58 1.61 34.44
C THR A 155 9.85 2.45 34.34
N LYS A 156 10.22 3.21 35.41
CA LYS A 156 11.38 4.12 35.44
C LYS A 156 12.73 3.42 35.70
N GLN A 157 12.81 2.10 35.61
CA GLN A 157 14.12 1.45 35.71
C GLN A 157 14.91 1.69 34.42
N ILE A 158 15.91 2.57 34.55
CA ILE A 158 16.89 2.78 33.48
C ILE A 158 17.77 1.53 33.43
N ASP A 159 17.98 1.00 32.22
CA ASP A 159 18.93 -0.11 31.99
C ASP A 159 20.31 0.35 32.46
N SER A 160 20.98 -0.48 33.29
CA SER A 160 22.29 -0.15 33.88
C SER A 160 23.37 0.20 32.86
N ARG A 161 23.23 -0.24 31.62
CA ARG A 161 24.12 0.12 30.49
C ARG A 161 24.03 1.60 30.12
N TRP A 162 22.91 2.25 30.41
CA TRP A 162 22.66 3.67 30.13
C TRP A 162 22.97 4.60 31.33
N ALA A 163 23.32 4.04 32.49
CA ALA A 163 23.64 4.81 33.69
C ALA A 163 24.72 5.88 33.45
N PRO A 164 25.79 5.68 32.63
CA PRO A 164 26.75 6.73 32.34
C PRO A 164 26.16 7.96 31.62
N LEU A 165 25.05 7.79 30.87
CA LEU A 165 24.38 8.91 30.18
C LEU A 165 23.58 9.80 31.13
N GLU A 166 23.13 9.24 32.27
CA GLU A 166 22.42 10.01 33.31
C GLU A 166 23.36 11.04 33.94
N SER A 167 24.62 10.68 34.21
CA SER A 167 25.64 11.59 34.74
C SER A 167 26.00 12.72 33.76
N LEU A 168 25.95 12.46 32.46
CA LEU A 168 26.17 13.49 31.43
C LEU A 168 24.98 14.47 31.34
N LEU A 169 23.76 14.02 31.55
CA LEU A 169 22.56 14.86 31.56
C LEU A 169 22.59 15.86 32.72
N ASP A 170 23.12 15.47 33.89
CA ASP A 170 23.25 16.35 35.05
C ASP A 170 24.34 17.39 34.85
N SER A 171 25.43 17.06 34.13
CA SER A 171 26.50 18.02 33.82
C SER A 171 26.12 19.05 32.74
N ILE A 172 25.04 18.84 31.97
CA ILE A 172 24.57 19.79 30.95
C ILE A 172 23.54 20.78 31.54
N LYS A 173 22.99 20.48 32.73
CA LYS A 173 22.00 21.35 33.41
C LYS A 173 22.61 22.40 34.34
N GLU A 174 23.93 22.38 34.51
CA GLU A 174 24.69 23.47 35.14
C GLU A 174 25.20 24.47 34.09
#